data_2bd8ce5d6932669025577fe7f86cf9a3
#
_entry.id   2bd8ce5d6932669025577fe7f86cf9a3
#
_cell.length_a   1.000
_cell.length_b   1.000
_cell.length_c   1.000
_cell.angle_alpha   90.00
_cell.angle_beta   90.00
_cell.angle_gamma   90.00
#
_symmetry.space_group_name_H-M   'P 1'
#
loop_
_entity.id
_entity.type
_entity.pdbx_description
1 polymer ?
#
loop_
_entity_poly.entity_id
_entity_poly.type
_entity_poly.pdbx_seq_one_letter_code
_entity_poly.pdbx_strand_id
1 'polypeptide(L)'
;MSNLHTEFSGGEKEKISAADRKIMEYIRTCRGPYYDEEIAGESDFQVWYQLSALRMGLLGWYPFEKEARVLEVGVGFGGLTGMLCHRCGTVTVTERFPHRARALAERWKDVDNLEVWAG
;
A
#
# COMPACT_ATOMS: atom_id res chain seq x y z
N MET A 1 -13.54 1.36 -5.43
CA MET A 1 -13.22 0.62 -4.20
C MET A 1 -12.24 -0.50 -4.49
N SER A 2 -11.18 -0.62 -3.71
CA SER A 2 -10.24 -1.73 -3.85
C SER A 2 -10.90 -3.03 -3.36
N ASN A 3 -10.57 -4.16 -4.01
CA ASN A 3 -11.05 -5.48 -3.64
C ASN A 3 -9.96 -6.24 -2.90
N LEU A 4 -10.26 -6.67 -1.68
CA LEU A 4 -9.34 -7.47 -0.87
C LEU A 4 -9.73 -8.94 -0.90
N HIS A 5 -8.77 -9.79 -1.28
CA HIS A 5 -8.90 -11.24 -1.33
C HIS A 5 -7.99 -11.87 -0.30
N THR A 6 -8.55 -12.71 0.57
CA THR A 6 -7.80 -13.35 1.67
C THR A 6 -7.78 -14.88 1.56
N GLU A 7 -8.29 -15.44 0.49
CA GLU A 7 -8.46 -16.89 0.32
C GLU A 7 -7.13 -17.65 0.35
N PHE A 8 -6.05 -16.99 -0.05
CA PHE A 8 -4.72 -17.60 -0.11
C PHE A 8 -3.82 -17.20 1.05
N SER A 9 -4.36 -16.47 2.04
CA SER A 9 -3.57 -16.16 3.22
C SER A 9 -3.33 -17.45 4.01
N GLY A 10 -2.06 -17.81 4.18
CA GLY A 10 -1.67 -18.99 4.95
C GLY A 10 -1.97 -18.82 6.43
N GLY A 11 -2.04 -19.93 7.16
CA GLY A 11 -2.26 -19.95 8.60
C GLY A 11 -1.03 -19.56 9.42
N GLU A 12 -0.06 -18.87 8.85
CA GLU A 12 1.12 -18.39 9.57
C GLU A 12 0.73 -17.35 10.60
N LYS A 13 1.28 -17.47 11.81
CA LYS A 13 1.11 -16.46 12.86
C LYS A 13 1.80 -15.18 12.40
N GLU A 14 1.03 -14.14 12.20
CA GLU A 14 1.54 -12.82 11.88
C GLU A 14 2.32 -12.26 13.07
N LYS A 15 3.57 -11.87 12.82
CA LYS A 15 4.31 -11.00 13.74
C LYS A 15 4.14 -9.57 13.27
N ILE A 16 3.41 -8.79 14.04
CA ILE A 16 3.23 -7.36 13.75
C ILE A 16 4.32 -6.60 14.49
N SER A 17 5.24 -6.01 13.74
CA SER A 17 6.33 -5.20 14.32
C SER A 17 5.81 -3.89 14.91
N ALA A 18 6.63 -3.24 15.75
CA ALA A 18 6.29 -1.92 16.27
C ALA A 18 6.12 -0.89 15.14
N ALA A 19 6.96 -0.96 14.11
CA ALA A 19 6.83 -0.10 12.95
C ALA A 19 5.50 -0.33 12.21
N ASP A 20 5.14 -1.58 11.97
CA ASP A 20 3.88 -1.94 11.33
C ASP A 20 2.67 -1.43 12.14
N ARG A 21 2.72 -1.54 13.47
CA ARG A 21 1.65 -1.01 14.33
C ARG A 21 1.48 0.48 14.19
N LYS A 22 2.57 1.23 14.15
CA LYS A 22 2.54 2.68 13.92
C LYS A 22 1.95 3.02 12.55
N ILE A 23 2.39 2.32 11.51
CA ILE A 23 1.88 2.53 10.15
C ILE A 23 0.37 2.29 10.10
N MET A 24 -0.09 1.20 10.66
CA MET A 24 -1.51 0.87 10.71
C MET A 24 -2.30 1.92 11.48
N GLU A 25 -1.74 2.46 12.56
CA GLU A 25 -2.38 3.52 13.34
C GLU A 25 -2.52 4.80 12.51
N TYR A 26 -1.49 5.22 11.78
CA TYR A 26 -1.59 6.36 10.87
C TYR A 26 -2.68 6.14 9.82
N ILE A 27 -2.72 4.97 9.20
CA ILE A 27 -3.72 4.65 8.18
C ILE A 27 -5.14 4.68 8.77
N ARG A 28 -5.31 4.20 10.00
CA ARG A 28 -6.61 4.13 10.66
C ARG A 28 -7.10 5.49 11.12
N THR A 29 -6.22 6.35 11.63
CA THR A 29 -6.61 7.59 12.32
C THR A 29 -6.44 8.84 11.48
N CYS A 30 -5.58 8.83 10.47
CA CYS A 30 -5.31 10.00 9.65
C CYS A 30 -6.01 9.87 8.30
N ARG A 31 -6.31 11.03 7.71
CA ARG A 31 -6.95 11.07 6.40
C ARG A 31 -5.87 10.92 5.32
N GLY A 32 -5.69 9.68 4.86
CA GLY A 32 -4.77 9.39 3.79
C GLY A 32 -5.27 9.84 2.42
N PRO A 33 -4.67 9.37 1.34
CA PRO A 33 -3.71 8.24 1.33
C PRO A 33 -2.24 8.62 1.51
N TYR A 34 -1.90 9.89 1.61
CA TYR A 34 -0.53 10.37 1.86
C TYR A 34 -0.47 11.05 3.22
N TYR A 35 0.62 10.83 3.94
CA TYR A 35 0.72 11.20 5.35
C TYR A 35 1.94 12.08 5.64
N ASP A 36 2.43 12.81 4.62
CA ASP A 36 3.68 13.58 4.75
C ASP A 36 3.65 14.62 5.87
N GLU A 37 2.50 15.26 6.10
CA GLU A 37 2.35 16.20 7.22
C GLU A 37 2.38 15.48 8.57
N GLU A 38 1.62 14.38 8.69
CA GLU A 38 1.50 13.64 9.93
C GLU A 38 2.79 12.97 10.34
N ILE A 39 3.61 12.53 9.37
CA ILE A 39 4.88 11.84 9.63
C ILE A 39 6.08 12.78 9.66
N ALA A 40 5.89 14.09 9.55
CA ALA A 40 7.00 15.05 9.50
C ALA A 40 7.94 14.94 10.70
N GLY A 41 7.41 14.58 11.88
CA GLY A 41 8.19 14.39 13.10
C GLY A 41 8.53 12.91 13.39
N GLU A 42 8.25 12.00 12.47
CA GLU A 42 8.46 10.57 12.72
C GLU A 42 9.93 10.21 12.66
N SER A 43 10.44 9.58 13.72
CA SER A 43 11.86 9.17 13.81
C SER A 43 12.11 7.76 13.26
N ASP A 44 11.07 6.93 13.14
CA ASP A 44 11.21 5.58 12.61
C ASP A 44 11.23 5.64 11.09
N PHE A 45 12.39 5.30 10.49
CA PHE A 45 12.57 5.34 9.04
C PHE A 45 11.61 4.42 8.30
N GLN A 46 11.28 3.25 8.86
CA GLN A 46 10.36 2.31 8.21
C GLN A 46 8.97 2.91 8.09
N VAL A 47 8.50 3.58 9.13
CA VAL A 47 7.21 4.26 9.12
C VAL A 47 7.21 5.38 8.08
N TRP A 48 8.23 6.22 8.12
CA TRP A 48 8.37 7.33 7.17
C TRP A 48 8.42 6.82 5.73
N TYR A 49 9.24 5.80 5.48
CA TYR A 49 9.44 5.25 4.14
C TYR A 49 8.15 4.68 3.54
N GLN A 50 7.32 4.00 4.34
CA GLN A 50 6.09 3.40 3.86
C GLN A 50 4.96 4.40 3.62
N LEU A 51 4.95 5.50 4.35
CA LEU A 51 3.82 6.44 4.32
C LEU A 51 4.11 7.71 3.53
N SER A 52 5.36 7.99 3.20
CA SER A 52 5.73 9.18 2.43
C SER A 52 5.39 9.03 0.95
N ALA A 53 5.01 10.12 0.34
CA ALA A 53 4.78 10.20 -1.11
C ALA A 53 6.08 10.14 -1.94
N LEU A 54 7.25 10.22 -1.31
CA LEU A 54 8.53 10.28 -2.03
C LEU A 54 8.82 9.03 -2.85
N ARG A 55 8.34 7.86 -2.42
CA ARG A 55 8.54 6.61 -3.17
C ARG A 55 7.94 6.63 -4.56
N MET A 56 6.94 7.45 -4.79
CA MET A 56 6.32 7.59 -6.11
C MET A 56 7.30 8.08 -7.17
N GLY A 57 8.33 8.83 -6.76
CA GLY A 57 9.37 9.30 -7.67
C GLY A 57 10.23 8.20 -8.28
N LEU A 58 10.25 6.99 -7.68
CA LEU A 58 11.05 5.88 -8.18
C LEU A 58 10.63 5.44 -9.58
N LEU A 59 9.34 5.45 -9.86
CA LEU A 59 8.78 5.03 -11.15
C LEU A 59 7.95 6.12 -11.82
N GLY A 60 7.89 7.31 -11.24
CA GLY A 60 7.09 8.41 -11.77
C GLY A 60 7.50 8.85 -13.17
N TRP A 61 8.76 8.61 -13.55
CA TRP A 61 9.30 8.92 -14.87
C TRP A 61 8.94 7.88 -15.94
N TYR A 62 8.52 6.67 -15.53
CA TYR A 62 8.24 5.59 -16.47
C TYR A 62 6.94 5.88 -17.25
N PRO A 63 6.93 5.74 -18.59
CA PRO A 63 5.75 6.04 -19.40
C PRO A 63 4.76 4.85 -19.41
N PHE A 64 4.03 4.68 -18.34
CA PHE A 64 3.00 3.64 -18.27
C PHE A 64 1.89 3.91 -19.28
N GLU A 65 1.43 2.86 -19.94
CA GLU A 65 0.26 2.95 -20.80
C GLU A 65 -1.01 2.99 -19.95
N LYS A 66 -1.99 3.80 -20.34
CA LYS A 66 -3.25 4.00 -19.61
C LYS A 66 -4.02 2.70 -19.36
N GLU A 67 -3.90 1.75 -20.26
CA GLU A 67 -4.63 0.47 -20.20
C GLU A 67 -3.77 -0.67 -19.67
N ALA A 68 -2.57 -0.36 -19.22
CA ALA A 68 -1.65 -1.37 -18.71
C ALA A 68 -2.23 -2.13 -17.53
N ARG A 69 -1.95 -3.43 -17.51
CA ARG A 69 -2.28 -4.30 -16.39
C ARG A 69 -0.99 -4.54 -15.62
N VAL A 70 -0.97 -4.15 -14.36
CA VAL A 70 0.25 -4.19 -13.55
C VAL A 70 0.07 -5.15 -12.40
N LEU A 71 1.10 -5.96 -12.16
CA LEU A 71 1.21 -6.78 -10.96
C LEU A 71 2.35 -6.24 -10.10
N GLU A 72 2.03 -5.85 -8.89
CA GLU A 72 3.01 -5.40 -7.90
C GLU A 72 3.13 -6.46 -6.79
N VAL A 73 4.33 -7.01 -6.59
CA VAL A 73 4.58 -8.12 -5.68
C VAL A 73 5.32 -7.63 -4.44
N GLY A 74 4.86 -8.05 -3.26
CA GLY A 74 5.52 -7.70 -2.00
C GLY A 74 5.42 -6.21 -1.67
N VAL A 75 4.23 -5.68 -1.74
CA VAL A 75 4.01 -4.22 -1.75
C VAL A 75 4.11 -3.55 -0.38
N GLY A 76 4.13 -4.32 0.70
CA GLY A 76 4.10 -3.75 2.05
C GLY A 76 2.81 -2.98 2.30
N PHE A 77 2.92 -1.69 2.55
CA PHE A 77 1.77 -0.82 2.80
C PHE A 77 1.38 0.05 1.60
N GLY A 78 1.89 -0.29 0.43
CA GLY A 78 1.42 0.31 -0.82
C GLY A 78 1.96 1.71 -1.11
N GLY A 79 3.22 1.98 -0.82
CA GLY A 79 3.82 3.30 -1.06
C GLY A 79 3.85 3.72 -2.54
N LEU A 80 3.92 2.76 -3.47
CA LEU A 80 3.88 3.02 -4.91
C LEU A 80 2.51 2.75 -5.54
N THR A 81 1.66 2.03 -4.84
CA THR A 81 0.43 1.47 -5.40
C THR A 81 -0.51 2.54 -5.95
N GLY A 82 -0.65 3.65 -5.24
CA GLY A 82 -1.55 4.73 -5.67
C GLY A 82 -1.14 5.37 -6.98
N MET A 83 0.15 5.56 -7.20
CA MET A 83 0.66 6.11 -8.46
C MET A 83 0.35 5.14 -9.61
N LEU A 84 0.55 3.84 -9.39
CA LEU A 84 0.23 2.83 -10.39
C LEU A 84 -1.26 2.82 -10.71
N CYS A 85 -2.12 2.88 -9.69
CA CYS A 85 -3.56 2.94 -9.88
C CYS A 85 -4.00 4.18 -10.68
N HIS A 86 -3.34 5.29 -10.43
CA HIS A 86 -3.65 6.54 -11.13
C HIS A 86 -3.24 6.51 -12.61
N ARG A 87 -2.15 5.82 -12.93
CA ARG A 87 -1.53 5.86 -14.26
C ARG A 87 -1.84 4.64 -15.13
N CYS A 88 -2.30 3.56 -14.56
CA CYS A 88 -2.52 2.29 -15.27
C CYS A 88 -4.00 1.92 -15.28
N GLY A 89 -4.37 0.96 -16.14
CA GLY A 89 -5.76 0.52 -16.27
C GLY A 89 -6.22 -0.32 -15.10
N THR A 90 -5.43 -1.33 -14.73
CA THR A 90 -5.71 -2.19 -13.58
C THR A 90 -4.41 -2.52 -12.85
N VAL A 91 -4.50 -2.58 -11.53
CA VAL A 91 -3.36 -2.92 -10.68
C VAL A 91 -3.77 -4.07 -9.75
N THR A 92 -2.97 -5.12 -9.76
CA THR A 92 -3.11 -6.23 -8.82
C THR A 92 -1.88 -6.23 -7.92
N VAL A 93 -2.08 -6.29 -6.63
CA VAL A 93 -1.00 -6.34 -5.66
C VAL A 93 -1.07 -7.62 -4.85
N THR A 94 0.09 -8.15 -4.48
CA THR A 94 0.18 -9.26 -3.56
C THR A 94 0.97 -8.84 -2.33
N GLU A 95 0.50 -9.23 -1.17
CA GLU A 95 1.18 -9.01 0.10
C GLU A 95 1.05 -10.24 0.98
N ARG A 96 2.19 -10.78 1.40
CA ARG A 96 2.27 -12.00 2.19
C ARG A 96 1.55 -11.89 3.54
N PHE A 97 1.68 -10.74 4.20
CA PHE A 97 1.13 -10.55 5.54
C PHE A 97 -0.28 -9.96 5.48
N PRO A 98 -1.30 -10.70 5.95
CA PRO A 98 -2.68 -10.22 5.87
C PRO A 98 -2.92 -8.87 6.53
N HIS A 99 -2.23 -8.56 7.64
CA HIS A 99 -2.39 -7.25 8.28
C HIS A 99 -1.94 -6.10 7.39
N ARG A 100 -0.85 -6.28 6.62
CA ARG A 100 -0.38 -5.28 5.65
C ARG A 100 -1.34 -5.16 4.47
N ALA A 101 -1.82 -6.29 3.97
CA ALA A 101 -2.79 -6.30 2.87
C ALA A 101 -4.08 -5.55 3.25
N ARG A 102 -4.59 -5.77 4.46
CA ARG A 102 -5.77 -5.05 4.96
C ARG A 102 -5.52 -3.56 5.09
N ALA A 103 -4.37 -3.18 5.66
CA ALA A 103 -4.00 -1.77 5.81
C ALA A 103 -3.85 -1.08 4.45
N LEU A 104 -3.21 -1.76 3.48
CA LEU A 104 -3.08 -1.26 2.12
C LEU A 104 -4.46 -1.06 1.47
N ALA A 105 -5.36 -2.02 1.61
CA ALA A 105 -6.71 -1.91 1.08
C ALA A 105 -7.47 -0.73 1.71
N GLU A 106 -7.29 -0.49 3.00
CA GLU A 106 -7.87 0.67 3.68
C GLU A 106 -7.26 1.99 3.17
N ARG A 107 -5.94 2.03 3.03
CA ARG A 107 -5.24 3.22 2.52
C ARG A 107 -5.74 3.64 1.14
N TRP A 108 -5.94 2.68 0.25
CA TRP A 108 -6.34 2.91 -1.12
C TRP A 108 -7.80 2.53 -1.40
N LYS A 109 -8.65 2.62 -0.40
CA LYS A 109 -10.07 2.22 -0.50
C LYS A 109 -10.88 2.98 -1.54
N ASP A 110 -10.45 4.19 -1.90
CA ASP A 110 -11.19 5.04 -2.84
C ASP A 110 -10.81 4.82 -4.31
N VAL A 111 -9.83 3.97 -4.60
CA VAL A 111 -9.48 3.64 -5.99
C VAL A 111 -10.31 2.45 -6.50
N ASP A 112 -10.68 2.51 -7.76
CA ASP A 112 -11.61 1.53 -8.36
C ASP A 112 -10.91 0.39 -9.09
N ASN A 113 -9.63 0.55 -9.40
CA ASN A 113 -8.88 -0.36 -10.28
C ASN A 113 -7.81 -1.17 -9.56
N LEU A 114 -7.99 -1.40 -8.26
CA LEU A 114 -7.04 -2.14 -7.42
C LEU A 114 -7.63 -3.45 -6.92
N GLU A 115 -6.86 -4.53 -7.12
CA GLU A 115 -7.11 -5.83 -6.53
C GLU A 115 -5.99 -6.14 -5.54
N VAL A 116 -6.33 -6.47 -4.30
CA VAL A 116 -5.37 -6.78 -3.24
C VAL A 116 -5.49 -8.25 -2.85
N TRP A 117 -4.39 -8.97 -2.95
CA TRP A 117 -4.33 -10.39 -2.60
C TRP A 117 -3.40 -10.60 -1.42
N ALA A 118 -3.93 -11.14 -0.33
CA ALA A 118 -3.15 -11.55 0.83
C ALA A 118 -2.68 -12.98 0.61
N GLY A 119 -1.37 -13.15 0.50
CA GLY A 119 -0.80 -14.47 0.24
C GLY A 119 0.50 -14.46 -0.52
#